data_090cb28f53b32a44f67db1f347bd3d7b
#
_entry.id   090cb28f53b32a44f67db1f347bd3d7b
#
_cell.length_a   1.000
_cell.length_b   1.000
_cell.length_c   1.000
_cell.angle_alpha   90.00
_cell.angle_beta   90.00
_cell.angle_gamma   90.00
#
_symmetry.space_group_name_H-M   'P 1'
#
loop_
_entity.id
_entity.type
_entity.pdbx_description
1 polymer ?
#
loop_
_entity_poly.entity_id
_entity_poly.type
_entity_poly.pdbx_seq_one_letter_code
_entity_poly.pdbx_strand_id
1 'polypeptide(L)'
;ENVSAAPGSVSQVRESTGILLQLAKGLGISIFIVGHVTKEGTVAGPRVLEHMVDTVLYFEGDRHASYRILRGVKNRFGSTNEIGVFEMRETGLAEVKNPSEYMLNGRPENASGSVVACTMEGTRPLLIELQALVCHSNFGIPRRQTTGTDFNRVNLLMAVLEKRSGVQLSSCDAYVNITGGIKIQEPAIDLGIVLAILSSFRNKALNPKLV
;
A
#
# COMPACT_ATOMS: atom_id res chain seq x y z
N GLU A 1 17.88 33.64 -11.09
CA GLU A 1 17.86 34.17 -12.48
C GLU A 1 18.91 33.59 -13.42
N ASN A 2 19.79 32.70 -13.01
CA ASN A 2 20.85 32.15 -13.88
C ASN A 2 20.93 30.62 -13.83
N VAL A 3 19.79 29.91 -13.93
CA VAL A 3 19.82 28.48 -14.18
C VAL A 3 19.83 28.29 -15.69
N SER A 4 20.97 27.92 -16.25
CA SER A 4 21.20 27.77 -17.71
C SER A 4 20.52 26.55 -18.33
N ALA A 5 19.73 25.76 -17.54
CA ALA A 5 19.10 24.52 -17.94
C ALA A 5 17.62 24.72 -18.28
N ALA A 6 17.09 23.93 -19.22
CA ALA A 6 15.69 23.98 -19.61
C ALA A 6 14.75 23.73 -18.42
N PRO A 7 13.57 24.39 -18.35
CA PRO A 7 12.58 24.20 -17.30
C PRO A 7 12.21 22.73 -17.12
N GLY A 8 12.26 22.24 -15.87
CA GLY A 8 11.94 20.85 -15.54
C GLY A 8 13.05 19.83 -15.83
N SER A 9 14.21 20.25 -16.32
CA SER A 9 15.37 19.37 -16.52
C SER A 9 15.97 18.91 -15.18
N VAL A 10 16.61 17.74 -15.17
CA VAL A 10 17.31 17.20 -13.99
C VAL A 10 18.35 18.17 -13.43
N SER A 11 19.08 18.86 -14.31
CA SER A 11 20.08 19.85 -13.93
C SER A 11 19.45 21.07 -13.25
N GLN A 12 18.35 21.59 -13.78
CA GLN A 12 17.62 22.69 -13.16
C GLN A 12 17.10 22.34 -11.76
N VAL A 13 16.46 21.17 -11.63
CA VAL A 13 15.96 20.67 -10.34
C VAL A 13 17.09 20.55 -9.33
N ARG A 14 18.25 20.01 -9.75
CA ARG A 14 19.43 19.85 -8.90
C ARG A 14 19.99 21.20 -8.43
N GLU A 15 20.14 22.13 -9.33
CA GLU A 15 20.67 23.45 -9.02
C GLU A 15 19.76 24.26 -8.11
N SER A 16 18.46 24.30 -8.43
CA SER A 16 17.46 24.96 -7.59
C SER A 16 17.40 24.36 -6.18
N THR A 17 17.46 23.04 -6.08
CA THR A 17 17.49 22.35 -4.79
C THR A 17 18.75 22.64 -4.01
N GLY A 18 19.91 22.74 -4.68
CA GLY A 18 21.17 23.14 -4.06
C GLY A 18 21.09 24.52 -3.40
N ILE A 19 20.49 25.48 -4.10
CA ILE A 19 20.28 26.85 -3.58
C ILE A 19 19.35 26.81 -2.36
N LEU A 20 18.22 26.07 -2.43
CA LEU A 20 17.28 25.96 -1.32
C LEU A 20 17.92 25.31 -0.09
N LEU A 21 18.76 24.30 -0.28
CA LEU A 21 19.53 23.65 0.80
C LEU A 21 20.54 24.61 1.46
N GLN A 22 21.21 25.43 0.68
CA GLN A 22 22.12 26.43 1.22
C GLN A 22 21.36 27.48 2.05
N LEU A 23 20.20 27.94 1.56
CA LEU A 23 19.34 28.86 2.29
C LEU A 23 18.83 28.23 3.59
N ALA A 24 18.35 26.98 3.54
CA ALA A 24 17.87 26.26 4.71
C ALA A 24 18.94 26.18 5.80
N LYS A 25 20.16 25.78 5.42
CA LYS A 25 21.28 25.61 6.36
C LYS A 25 21.83 26.96 6.83
N GLY A 26 21.92 27.93 5.95
CA GLY A 26 22.48 29.26 6.28
C GLY A 26 21.56 30.09 7.19
N LEU A 27 20.25 29.95 7.03
CA LEU A 27 19.25 30.70 7.78
C LEU A 27 18.60 29.90 8.89
N GLY A 28 18.86 28.58 9.03
CA GLY A 28 18.25 27.73 10.04
C GLY A 28 16.75 27.53 9.84
N ILE A 29 16.26 27.56 8.60
CA ILE A 29 14.83 27.41 8.26
C ILE A 29 14.53 26.04 7.68
N SER A 30 13.32 25.52 7.96
CA SER A 30 12.82 24.31 7.35
C SER A 30 12.19 24.61 5.99
N ILE A 31 12.57 23.86 4.96
CA ILE A 31 12.04 24.01 3.60
C ILE A 31 11.37 22.70 3.19
N PHE A 32 10.11 22.77 2.78
CA PHE A 32 9.36 21.65 2.20
C PHE A 32 9.32 21.81 0.68
N ILE A 33 9.82 20.79 -0.03
CA ILE A 33 9.77 20.72 -1.49
C ILE A 33 8.70 19.68 -1.87
N VAL A 34 7.64 20.15 -2.54
CA VAL A 34 6.58 19.26 -3.03
C VAL A 34 6.90 18.85 -4.46
N GLY A 35 7.03 17.55 -4.69
CA GLY A 35 7.26 16.95 -6.00
C GLY A 35 6.12 16.04 -6.41
N HIS A 36 5.92 15.85 -7.71
CA HIS A 36 4.99 14.89 -8.26
C HIS A 36 5.73 13.70 -8.86
N VAL A 37 5.27 12.49 -8.55
CA VAL A 37 5.74 11.26 -9.22
C VAL A 37 4.81 10.98 -10.40
N THR A 38 5.37 10.81 -11.60
CA THR A 38 4.57 10.43 -12.77
C THR A 38 4.10 8.97 -12.65
N LYS A 39 3.02 8.61 -13.37
CA LYS A 39 2.43 7.27 -13.39
C LYS A 39 3.42 6.15 -13.76
N GLU A 40 4.50 6.48 -14.44
CA GLU A 40 5.53 5.54 -14.92
C GLU A 40 6.67 5.34 -13.92
N GLY A 41 6.62 5.98 -12.75
CA GLY A 41 7.65 5.84 -11.70
C GLY A 41 9.03 6.39 -12.08
N THR A 42 9.13 7.01 -13.23
CA THR A 42 10.40 7.46 -13.86
C THR A 42 10.41 8.97 -14.06
N VAL A 43 10.22 9.75 -13.00
CA VAL A 43 10.60 11.16 -13.09
C VAL A 43 12.03 11.30 -12.62
N ALA A 44 12.90 11.71 -13.54
CA ALA A 44 14.30 11.94 -13.26
C ALA A 44 14.53 12.99 -12.14
N GLY A 45 13.58 13.89 -11.92
CA GLY A 45 13.61 14.91 -10.88
C GLY A 45 13.51 14.38 -9.45
N PRO A 46 12.49 13.60 -9.05
CA PRO A 46 12.32 13.16 -7.68
C PRO A 46 13.47 12.33 -7.14
N ARG A 47 14.04 11.39 -7.90
CA ARG A 47 15.20 10.59 -7.46
C ARG A 47 16.44 11.43 -7.16
N VAL A 48 16.68 12.48 -7.92
CA VAL A 48 17.78 13.42 -7.65
C VAL A 48 17.54 14.18 -6.34
N LEU A 49 16.29 14.62 -6.10
CA LEU A 49 15.89 15.28 -4.86
C LEU A 49 16.09 14.37 -3.64
N GLU A 50 15.69 13.11 -3.72
CA GLU A 50 15.81 12.13 -2.64
C GLU A 50 17.24 11.99 -2.11
N HIS A 51 18.23 12.08 -3.00
CA HIS A 51 19.64 12.01 -2.59
C HIS A 51 20.13 13.30 -1.92
N MET A 52 19.56 14.45 -2.27
CA MET A 52 20.00 15.76 -1.82
C MET A 52 19.39 16.19 -0.49
N VAL A 53 18.11 15.89 -0.27
CA VAL A 53 17.37 16.34 0.91
C VAL A 53 17.62 15.45 2.14
N ASP A 54 17.34 15.99 3.32
CA ASP A 54 17.56 15.28 4.60
C ASP A 54 16.45 14.30 4.90
N THR A 55 15.22 14.59 4.51
CA THR A 55 14.03 13.75 4.73
C THR A 55 13.23 13.63 3.44
N VAL A 56 12.77 12.42 3.16
CA VAL A 56 11.86 12.11 2.05
C VAL A 56 10.60 11.46 2.60
N LEU A 57 9.46 12.03 2.26
CA LEU A 57 8.15 11.53 2.63
C LEU A 57 7.38 11.20 1.36
N TYR A 58 6.84 9.97 1.29
CA TYR A 58 5.92 9.58 0.24
C TYR A 58 4.49 9.70 0.72
N PHE A 59 3.68 10.30 -0.12
CA PHE A 59 2.25 10.44 0.09
C PHE A 59 1.53 9.45 -0.82
N GLU A 60 1.11 8.33 -0.24
CA GLU A 60 0.53 7.19 -0.94
C GLU A 60 -0.99 7.18 -0.79
N GLY A 61 -1.71 6.71 -1.80
CA GLY A 61 -3.14 6.49 -1.73
C GLY A 61 -3.74 6.22 -3.10
N ASP A 62 -4.75 5.39 -3.15
CA ASP A 62 -5.54 5.14 -4.35
C ASP A 62 -6.53 6.30 -4.57
N ARG A 63 -6.87 6.58 -5.84
CA ARG A 63 -7.86 7.61 -6.19
C ARG A 63 -9.25 7.30 -5.66
N HIS A 64 -9.53 6.02 -5.44
CA HIS A 64 -10.83 5.53 -4.95
C HIS A 64 -10.85 5.30 -3.44
N ALA A 65 -9.70 5.40 -2.77
CA ALA A 65 -9.62 5.29 -1.31
C ALA A 65 -9.77 6.67 -0.66
N SER A 66 -10.59 6.74 0.38
CA SER A 66 -10.82 7.98 1.14
C SER A 66 -9.63 8.36 2.03
N TYR A 67 -8.66 7.47 2.25
CA TYR A 67 -7.49 7.76 3.07
C TYR A 67 -6.20 7.88 2.25
N ARG A 68 -5.19 8.44 2.92
CA ARG A 68 -3.83 8.63 2.42
C ARG A 68 -2.84 8.20 3.49
N ILE A 69 -1.75 7.59 3.07
CA ILE A 69 -0.65 7.20 3.96
C ILE A 69 0.53 8.11 3.67
N LEU A 70 1.07 8.72 4.70
CA LEU A 70 2.33 9.44 4.65
C LEU A 70 3.43 8.53 5.22
N ARG A 71 4.38 8.17 4.38
CA ARG A 71 5.46 7.23 4.71
C ARG A 71 6.82 7.91 4.67
N GLY A 72 7.61 7.73 5.71
CA GLY A 72 9.02 8.09 5.69
C GLY A 72 9.81 7.10 4.84
N VAL A 73 10.53 7.61 3.82
CA VAL A 73 11.40 6.79 2.95
C VAL A 73 12.88 7.03 3.26
N LYS A 74 13.20 8.25 3.65
CA LYS A 74 14.52 8.67 4.10
C LYS A 74 14.39 9.65 5.25
N ASN A 75 15.21 9.48 6.26
CA ASN A 75 15.32 10.44 7.36
C ASN A 75 16.74 10.39 7.94
N ARG A 76 17.51 11.47 7.78
CA ARG A 76 18.88 11.57 8.33
C ARG A 76 18.91 11.65 9.84
N PHE A 77 17.83 12.10 10.46
CA PHE A 77 17.79 12.47 11.87
C PHE A 77 16.99 11.50 12.74
N GLY A 78 16.45 10.43 12.14
CA GLY A 78 15.62 9.48 12.86
C GLY A 78 15.15 8.29 12.04
N SER A 79 14.20 7.55 12.60
CA SER A 79 13.60 6.38 11.96
C SER A 79 12.75 6.76 10.74
N THR A 80 12.67 5.84 9.77
CA THR A 80 11.72 5.86 8.66
C THR A 80 10.54 4.90 8.88
N ASN A 81 10.48 4.26 10.06
CA ASN A 81 9.50 3.21 10.36
C ASN A 81 8.13 3.76 10.80
N GLU A 82 7.96 5.07 10.83
CA GLU A 82 6.69 5.70 11.20
C GLU A 82 5.83 5.97 9.96
N ILE A 83 4.52 5.76 10.10
CA ILE A 83 3.53 6.14 9.11
C ILE A 83 2.47 7.06 9.71
N GLY A 84 1.99 8.01 8.93
CA GLY A 84 0.77 8.77 9.21
C GLY A 84 -0.38 8.32 8.32
N VAL A 85 -1.56 8.11 8.89
CA VAL A 85 -2.77 7.79 8.12
C VAL A 85 -3.73 8.98 8.20
N PHE A 86 -4.17 9.43 7.04
CA PHE A 86 -5.05 10.59 6.91
C PHE A 86 -6.27 10.22 6.07
N GLU A 87 -7.40 10.80 6.42
CA GLU A 87 -8.64 10.74 5.65
C GLU A 87 -8.81 12.01 4.81
N MET A 88 -9.25 11.86 3.58
CA MET A 88 -9.59 12.98 2.72
C MET A 88 -11.04 13.41 3.00
N ARG A 89 -11.23 14.59 3.57
CA ARG A 89 -12.53 15.20 3.84
C ARG A 89 -12.76 16.42 2.96
N GLU A 90 -13.97 16.95 2.94
CA GLU A 90 -14.29 18.20 2.23
C GLU A 90 -13.44 19.38 2.73
N THR A 91 -13.08 19.38 4.01
CA THR A 91 -12.24 20.40 4.65
C THR A 91 -10.73 20.17 4.46
N GLY A 92 -10.32 19.11 3.76
CA GLY A 92 -8.93 18.71 3.55
C GLY A 92 -8.55 17.41 4.28
N LEU A 93 -7.28 17.23 4.53
CA LEU A 93 -6.76 16.04 5.21
C LEU A 93 -7.01 16.10 6.72
N ALA A 94 -7.58 15.05 7.26
CA ALA A 94 -7.77 14.83 8.69
C ALA A 94 -6.99 13.61 9.16
N GLU A 95 -6.35 13.69 10.33
CA GLU A 95 -5.65 12.55 10.92
C GLU A 95 -6.63 11.43 11.29
N VAL A 96 -6.26 10.19 10.98
CA VAL A 96 -6.96 8.97 11.42
C VAL A 96 -6.25 8.43 12.65
N LYS A 97 -6.83 8.64 13.83
CA LYS A 97 -6.25 8.23 15.11
C LYS A 97 -6.15 6.72 15.27
N ASN A 98 -7.16 6.00 14.80
CA ASN A 98 -7.19 4.53 14.81
C ASN A 98 -7.34 3.98 13.39
N PRO A 99 -6.24 3.78 12.67
CA PRO A 99 -6.30 3.26 11.30
C PRO A 99 -6.94 1.88 11.18
N SER A 100 -6.73 1.00 12.16
CA SER A 100 -7.32 -0.35 12.15
C SER A 100 -8.85 -0.30 12.19
N GLU A 101 -9.42 0.52 13.04
CA GLU A 101 -10.88 0.73 13.10
C GLU A 101 -11.41 1.29 11.77
N TYR A 102 -10.70 2.25 11.22
CA TYR A 102 -11.06 2.85 9.93
C TYR A 102 -11.02 1.82 8.79
N MET A 103 -9.98 0.98 8.73
CA MET A 103 -9.79 -0.05 7.70
C MET A 103 -10.82 -1.18 7.78
N LEU A 104 -11.35 -1.45 8.98
CA LEU A 104 -12.36 -2.49 9.21
C LEU A 104 -13.80 -1.95 9.13
N ASN A 105 -13.96 -0.64 8.96
CA ASN A 105 -15.28 -0.02 8.87
C ASN A 105 -16.04 -0.53 7.62
N GLY A 106 -17.28 -0.95 7.84
CA GLY A 106 -18.13 -1.49 6.76
C GLY A 106 -17.86 -2.96 6.41
N ARG A 107 -17.00 -3.67 7.19
CA ARG A 107 -16.78 -5.09 7.01
C ARG A 107 -18.10 -5.86 7.15
N PRO A 108 -18.44 -6.75 6.19
CA PRO A 108 -19.65 -7.56 6.29
C PRO A 108 -19.52 -8.60 7.41
N GLU A 109 -20.52 -8.69 8.27
CA GLU A 109 -20.60 -9.75 9.27
C GLU A 109 -20.97 -11.08 8.63
N ASN A 110 -20.31 -12.15 9.06
CA ASN A 110 -20.58 -13.53 8.62
C ASN A 110 -20.49 -13.77 7.10
N ALA A 111 -19.69 -12.99 6.36
CA ALA A 111 -19.45 -13.22 4.96
C ALA A 111 -18.33 -14.24 4.73
N SER A 112 -18.55 -15.18 3.79
CA SER A 112 -17.47 -16.05 3.32
C SER A 112 -16.44 -15.25 2.53
N GLY A 113 -15.16 -15.61 2.67
CA GLY A 113 -14.07 -14.94 1.96
C GLY A 113 -13.57 -13.66 2.61
N SER A 114 -14.09 -13.22 3.76
CA SER A 114 -13.62 -12.06 4.51
C SER A 114 -12.86 -12.50 5.75
N VAL A 115 -11.61 -12.01 5.88
CA VAL A 115 -10.72 -12.32 7.01
C VAL A 115 -10.04 -11.03 7.47
N VAL A 116 -9.88 -10.86 8.77
CA VAL A 116 -9.00 -9.83 9.32
C VAL A 116 -7.60 -10.40 9.49
N ALA A 117 -6.61 -9.65 9.05
CA ALA A 117 -5.20 -9.97 9.28
C ALA A 117 -4.48 -8.78 9.89
N CYS A 118 -3.45 -9.07 10.67
CA CYS A 118 -2.56 -8.05 11.21
C CYS A 118 -1.29 -7.98 10.37
N THR A 119 -0.91 -6.80 9.97
CA THR A 119 0.36 -6.51 9.32
C THR A 119 1.12 -5.46 10.10
N MET A 120 2.43 -5.36 9.88
CA MET A 120 3.27 -4.29 10.44
C MET A 120 3.61 -3.28 9.35
N GLU A 121 3.18 -2.06 9.54
CA GLU A 121 3.61 -0.94 8.70
C GLU A 121 4.62 -0.09 9.48
N GLY A 122 5.90 -0.32 9.21
CA GLY A 122 6.98 0.20 10.05
C GLY A 122 6.95 -0.44 11.44
N THR A 123 6.76 0.37 12.47
CA THR A 123 6.59 -0.07 13.87
C THR A 123 5.13 -0.18 14.31
N ARG A 124 4.19 0.17 13.43
CA ARG A 124 2.76 0.24 13.76
C ARG A 124 2.01 -1.02 13.30
N PRO A 125 1.36 -1.76 14.22
CA PRO A 125 0.44 -2.82 13.82
C PRO A 125 -0.81 -2.23 13.15
N LEU A 126 -1.22 -2.83 12.07
CA LEU A 126 -2.38 -2.42 11.30
C LEU A 126 -3.28 -3.63 11.03
N LEU A 127 -4.53 -3.57 11.47
CA LEU A 127 -5.54 -4.55 11.12
C LEU A 127 -6.16 -4.19 9.77
N ILE A 128 -6.19 -5.16 8.88
CA ILE A 128 -6.72 -5.02 7.52
C ILE A 128 -7.72 -6.12 7.22
N GLU A 129 -8.68 -5.84 6.37
CA GLU A 129 -9.56 -6.87 5.82
C GLU A 129 -8.99 -7.41 4.52
N LEU A 130 -8.88 -8.73 4.45
CA LEU A 130 -8.58 -9.50 3.25
C LEU A 130 -9.89 -10.09 2.71
N GLN A 131 -10.16 -9.88 1.44
CA GLN A 131 -11.32 -10.43 0.76
C GLN A 131 -10.87 -11.37 -0.35
N ALA A 132 -11.47 -12.55 -0.43
CA ALA A 132 -11.28 -13.47 -1.53
C ALA A 132 -12.61 -13.91 -2.10
N LEU A 133 -12.69 -13.98 -3.41
CA LEU A 133 -13.79 -14.60 -4.14
C LEU A 133 -13.22 -15.74 -4.98
N VAL A 134 -13.69 -16.95 -4.74
CA VAL A 134 -13.30 -18.14 -5.47
C VAL A 134 -14.57 -18.80 -6.03
N CYS A 135 -14.60 -19.02 -7.33
CA CYS A 135 -15.72 -19.66 -8.02
C CYS A 135 -15.21 -20.54 -9.16
N HIS A 136 -16.01 -21.54 -9.56
CA HIS A 136 -15.66 -22.36 -10.72
C HIS A 136 -15.55 -21.51 -11.97
N SER A 137 -14.48 -21.76 -12.76
CA SER A 137 -14.31 -21.06 -14.03
C SER A 137 -15.19 -21.69 -15.11
N ASN A 138 -16.04 -20.88 -15.73
CA ASN A 138 -16.91 -21.30 -16.83
C ASN A 138 -16.26 -21.13 -18.20
N PHE A 139 -15.03 -20.57 -18.29
CA PHE A 139 -14.41 -20.15 -19.54
C PHE A 139 -13.12 -20.90 -19.88
N GLY A 140 -12.89 -22.06 -19.32
CA GLY A 140 -11.77 -22.96 -19.67
C GLY A 140 -10.43 -22.57 -19.03
N ILE A 141 -10.02 -21.29 -19.07
CA ILE A 141 -8.79 -20.83 -18.41
C ILE A 141 -9.15 -20.02 -17.16
N PRO A 142 -8.78 -20.50 -15.97
CA PRO A 142 -9.06 -19.82 -14.73
C PRO A 142 -8.44 -18.44 -14.66
N ARG A 143 -9.23 -17.46 -14.21
CA ARG A 143 -8.78 -16.08 -14.03
C ARG A 143 -8.24 -15.90 -12.63
N ARG A 144 -7.14 -15.15 -12.53
CA ARG A 144 -6.52 -14.75 -11.26
C ARG A 144 -6.36 -13.25 -11.24
N GLN A 145 -6.81 -12.62 -10.19
CA GLN A 145 -6.67 -11.18 -10.02
C GLN A 145 -6.37 -10.85 -8.57
N THR A 146 -5.43 -9.93 -8.36
CA THR A 146 -5.08 -9.45 -7.03
C THR A 146 -5.09 -7.93 -6.99
N THR A 147 -5.54 -7.38 -5.88
CA THR A 147 -5.49 -5.95 -5.60
C THR A 147 -4.91 -5.77 -4.20
N GLY A 148 -3.89 -4.93 -4.09
CA GLY A 148 -3.25 -4.63 -2.82
C GLY A 148 -2.19 -5.65 -2.36
N THR A 149 -2.02 -6.78 -3.07
CA THR A 149 -0.98 -7.78 -2.77
C THR A 149 -0.35 -8.32 -4.05
N ASP A 150 0.77 -9.03 -3.91
CA ASP A 150 1.52 -9.59 -5.04
C ASP A 150 0.79 -10.76 -5.69
N PHE A 151 0.66 -10.71 -7.01
CA PHE A 151 -0.01 -11.72 -7.83
C PHE A 151 0.67 -13.09 -7.75
N ASN A 152 2.01 -13.13 -7.86
CA ASN A 152 2.75 -14.37 -7.85
C ASN A 152 2.70 -15.05 -6.49
N ARG A 153 2.68 -14.24 -5.41
CA ARG A 153 2.54 -14.74 -4.05
C ARG A 153 1.20 -15.42 -3.84
N VAL A 154 0.10 -14.82 -4.28
CA VAL A 154 -1.24 -15.43 -4.17
C VAL A 154 -1.30 -16.73 -4.96
N ASN A 155 -0.75 -16.79 -6.18
CA ASN A 155 -0.69 -18.02 -6.97
C ASN A 155 0.13 -19.12 -6.28
N LEU A 156 1.25 -18.77 -5.66
CA LEU A 156 2.06 -19.71 -4.88
C LEU A 156 1.27 -20.26 -3.69
N LEU A 157 0.61 -19.40 -2.93
CA LEU A 157 -0.21 -19.80 -1.77
C LEU A 157 -1.37 -20.71 -2.20
N MET A 158 -2.01 -20.44 -3.33
CA MET A 158 -3.05 -21.31 -3.90
C MET A 158 -2.51 -22.69 -4.29
N ALA A 159 -1.34 -22.75 -4.92
CA ALA A 159 -0.69 -24.02 -5.27
C ALA A 159 -0.31 -24.84 -4.01
N VAL A 160 0.22 -24.17 -2.97
CA VAL A 160 0.49 -24.80 -1.67
C VAL A 160 -0.78 -25.33 -1.04
N LEU A 161 -1.85 -24.52 -1.04
CA LEU A 161 -3.13 -24.89 -0.48
C LEU A 161 -3.73 -26.11 -1.19
N GLU A 162 -3.73 -26.11 -2.51
CA GLU A 162 -4.17 -27.25 -3.31
C GLU A 162 -3.38 -28.52 -2.98
N LYS A 163 -2.06 -28.43 -2.97
CA LYS A 163 -1.15 -29.57 -2.71
C LYS A 163 -1.30 -30.14 -1.30
N ARG A 164 -1.53 -29.28 -0.29
CA ARG A 164 -1.51 -29.67 1.13
C ARG A 164 -2.88 -30.01 1.68
N SER A 165 -3.94 -29.35 1.22
CA SER A 165 -5.30 -29.54 1.75
C SER A 165 -6.20 -30.35 0.81
N GLY A 166 -5.74 -30.67 -0.39
CA GLY A 166 -6.52 -31.45 -1.37
C GLY A 166 -7.69 -30.70 -2.00
N VAL A 167 -7.79 -29.39 -1.80
CA VAL A 167 -8.81 -28.56 -2.48
C VAL A 167 -8.41 -28.33 -3.94
N GLN A 168 -9.35 -28.49 -4.85
CA GLN A 168 -9.09 -28.29 -6.29
C GLN A 168 -9.34 -26.83 -6.68
N LEU A 169 -8.27 -26.04 -6.70
CA LEU A 169 -8.32 -24.62 -7.05
C LEU A 169 -7.89 -24.35 -8.50
N SER A 170 -7.28 -25.33 -9.14
CA SER A 170 -6.76 -25.21 -10.52
C SER A 170 -7.84 -24.89 -11.55
N SER A 171 -9.09 -25.29 -11.31
CA SER A 171 -10.26 -25.01 -12.16
C SER A 171 -11.10 -23.82 -11.67
N CYS A 172 -10.63 -23.07 -10.70
CA CYS A 172 -11.39 -21.97 -10.11
C CYS A 172 -10.82 -20.61 -10.52
N ASP A 173 -11.70 -19.67 -10.80
CA ASP A 173 -11.36 -18.24 -10.78
C ASP A 173 -11.12 -17.80 -9.34
N ALA A 174 -10.14 -16.93 -9.13
CA ALA A 174 -9.85 -16.39 -7.81
C ALA A 174 -9.49 -14.90 -7.89
N TYR A 175 -10.15 -14.14 -7.05
CA TYR A 175 -9.97 -12.70 -6.88
C TYR A 175 -9.63 -12.43 -5.42
N VAL A 176 -8.48 -11.81 -5.18
CA VAL A 176 -8.01 -11.46 -3.83
C VAL A 176 -7.83 -9.95 -3.74
N ASN A 177 -8.43 -9.34 -2.74
CA ASN A 177 -8.39 -7.91 -2.51
C ASN A 177 -8.02 -7.59 -1.07
N ILE A 178 -7.09 -6.65 -0.88
CA ILE A 178 -6.89 -5.99 0.40
C ILE A 178 -7.76 -4.75 0.39
N THR A 179 -8.70 -4.67 1.34
CA THR A 179 -9.57 -3.51 1.44
C THR A 179 -8.78 -2.26 1.77
N GLY A 180 -9.33 -1.13 1.37
CA GLY A 180 -8.76 0.13 1.74
C GLY A 180 -7.70 0.68 0.77
N GLY A 181 -7.33 -0.01 -0.34
CA GLY A 181 -6.40 0.49 -1.36
C GLY A 181 -4.93 0.54 -0.92
N ILE A 182 -4.57 -0.14 0.17
CA ILE A 182 -3.18 -0.30 0.61
C ILE A 182 -2.51 -1.44 -0.17
N LYS A 183 -1.22 -1.27 -0.44
CA LYS A 183 -0.39 -2.36 -0.96
C LYS A 183 0.43 -2.96 0.19
N ILE A 184 0.22 -4.23 0.46
CA ILE A 184 0.92 -4.99 1.49
C ILE A 184 1.71 -6.12 0.82
N GLN A 185 3.01 -6.14 1.07
CA GLN A 185 3.92 -7.16 0.55
C GLN A 185 4.50 -8.04 1.67
N GLU A 186 4.12 -7.77 2.91
CA GLU A 186 4.62 -8.49 4.06
C GLU A 186 4.05 -9.91 4.15
N PRO A 187 4.89 -10.93 4.43
CA PRO A 187 4.46 -12.32 4.59
C PRO A 187 3.46 -12.57 5.72
N ALA A 188 3.33 -11.66 6.66
CA ALA A 188 2.41 -11.77 7.79
C ALA A 188 0.95 -12.00 7.38
N ILE A 189 0.56 -11.51 6.17
CA ILE A 189 -0.80 -11.67 5.65
C ILE A 189 -1.07 -13.01 4.94
N ASP A 190 -0.08 -13.87 4.75
CA ASP A 190 -0.22 -15.10 3.97
C ASP A 190 -1.27 -16.05 4.53
N LEU A 191 -1.26 -16.25 5.85
CA LEU A 191 -2.28 -17.09 6.49
C LEU A 191 -3.67 -16.51 6.28
N GLY A 192 -3.82 -15.20 6.38
CA GLY A 192 -5.08 -14.51 6.11
C GLY A 192 -5.56 -14.73 4.67
N ILE A 193 -4.66 -14.62 3.68
CA ILE A 193 -4.98 -14.90 2.27
C ILE A 193 -5.46 -16.34 2.08
N VAL A 194 -4.75 -17.32 2.63
CA VAL A 194 -5.10 -18.73 2.56
C VAL A 194 -6.46 -18.99 3.18
N LEU A 195 -6.74 -18.43 4.36
CA LEU A 195 -8.00 -18.57 5.05
C LEU A 195 -9.16 -17.89 4.30
N ALA A 196 -8.94 -16.73 3.70
CA ALA A 196 -9.94 -16.05 2.88
C ALA A 196 -10.29 -16.88 1.64
N ILE A 197 -9.30 -17.44 0.95
CA ILE A 197 -9.48 -18.31 -0.22
C ILE A 197 -10.28 -19.57 0.19
N LEU A 198 -9.89 -20.26 1.27
CA LEU A 198 -10.60 -21.44 1.76
C LEU A 198 -12.03 -21.13 2.18
N SER A 199 -12.22 -20.03 2.89
CA SER A 199 -13.55 -19.57 3.34
C SER A 199 -14.46 -19.35 2.14
N SER A 200 -13.98 -18.66 1.12
CA SER A 200 -14.73 -18.42 -0.11
C SER A 200 -15.00 -19.73 -0.88
N PHE A 201 -13.99 -20.56 -1.07
CA PHE A 201 -14.12 -21.84 -1.78
C PHE A 201 -15.16 -22.76 -1.13
N ARG A 202 -15.20 -22.82 0.20
CA ARG A 202 -16.16 -23.63 0.96
C ARG A 202 -17.49 -22.92 1.21
N ASN A 203 -17.61 -21.67 0.79
CA ASN A 203 -18.76 -20.79 1.08
C ASN A 203 -19.13 -20.78 2.57
N LYS A 204 -18.12 -20.72 3.44
CA LYS A 204 -18.29 -20.75 4.89
C LYS A 204 -17.57 -19.57 5.54
N ALA A 205 -18.32 -18.73 6.23
CA ALA A 205 -17.76 -17.65 7.02
C ALA A 205 -16.82 -18.16 8.11
N LEU A 206 -15.75 -17.45 8.37
CA LEU A 206 -14.86 -17.68 9.49
C LEU A 206 -15.40 -16.99 10.75
N ASN A 207 -14.91 -17.44 11.92
CA ASN A 207 -15.26 -16.80 13.18
C ASN A 207 -14.79 -15.32 13.11
N PRO A 208 -15.69 -14.34 13.36
CA PRO A 208 -15.34 -12.93 13.27
C PRO A 208 -14.26 -12.47 14.29
N LYS A 209 -14.01 -13.28 15.32
CA LYS A 209 -12.94 -13.05 16.31
C LYS A 209 -11.59 -13.63 15.91
N LEU A 210 -11.50 -14.28 14.75
CA LEU A 210 -10.25 -14.78 14.21
C LEU A 210 -9.48 -13.59 13.57
N VAL A 211 -8.29 -13.33 14.05
CA VAL A 211 -7.35 -12.31 13.56
C VAL A 211 -5.99 -12.96 13.29
#